data_a9a46c350ec82a4594dc140c1c767e68
#
_entry.id   a9a46c350ec82a4594dc140c1c767e68
#
_cell.length_a   1.000
_cell.length_b   1.000
_cell.length_c   1.000
_cell.angle_alpha   90.00
_cell.angle_beta   90.00
_cell.angle_gamma   90.00
#
_symmetry.space_group_name_H-M   'P 1'
#
loop_
_entity.id
_entity.type
_entity.pdbx_description
1 polymer ?
#
loop_
_entity_poly.entity_id
_entity_poly.type
_entity_poly.pdbx_seq_one_letter_code
_entity_poly.pdbx_strand_id
1 'polypeptide(L)'
;MDCKRKVMIIDDDKDLVLLVQDLLEDNGYEVNVAHSIDGAYEKLTNYKPDVILLDINLPDGLGFELCEELRRASQVPVLFASARTSEDDKVKGLDIGGDDYIAKPFSLKELLSRINSVLRRTYGSKKPMGQIKVAAGPDIMLTIDRACRTVKRNDSLLCLSPKEFDLLLYMLEHHDVALTKEQIINDVWGAFCEVEQTTLAVHIRWLREKIEENPSKPSFFKTVWGVGYMCELWKND
;
A
#
# COMPACT_ATOMS: atom_id res chain seq x y z
N MET A 1 -20.13 18.41 8.66
CA MET A 1 -18.80 18.94 8.34
C MET A 1 -18.01 17.78 7.76
N ASP A 2 -17.75 17.81 6.45
CA ASP A 2 -16.85 16.82 5.86
C ASP A 2 -15.45 17.03 6.44
N CYS A 3 -14.96 16.02 7.13
CA CYS A 3 -13.62 16.05 7.69
C CYS A 3 -12.63 15.98 6.50
N LYS A 4 -11.82 17.04 6.29
CA LYS A 4 -10.80 17.05 5.26
C LYS A 4 -9.84 15.88 5.48
N ARG A 5 -9.42 15.23 4.39
CA ARG A 5 -8.37 14.21 4.45
C ARG A 5 -7.03 14.85 4.76
N LYS A 6 -6.25 14.18 5.58
CA LYS A 6 -4.99 14.68 6.14
C LYS A 6 -3.80 14.06 5.42
N VAL A 7 -2.92 14.92 4.91
CA VAL A 7 -1.68 14.51 4.26
C VAL A 7 -0.50 14.99 5.08
N MET A 8 0.47 14.10 5.32
CA MET A 8 1.77 14.48 5.89
C MET A 8 2.82 14.44 4.80
N ILE A 9 3.53 15.54 4.58
CA ILE A 9 4.68 15.61 3.68
C ILE A 9 5.94 15.58 4.52
N ILE A 10 6.88 14.70 4.19
CA ILE A 10 8.18 14.57 4.86
C ILE A 10 9.25 14.63 3.78
N ASP A 11 9.85 15.80 3.59
CA ASP A 11 10.81 16.07 2.52
C ASP A 11 11.62 17.32 2.88
N ASP A 12 12.93 17.31 2.66
CA ASP A 12 13.83 18.43 2.99
C ASP A 12 13.87 19.51 1.90
N ASP A 13 13.39 19.20 0.68
CA ASP A 13 13.27 20.16 -0.42
C ASP A 13 12.08 21.10 -0.19
N LYS A 14 12.38 22.27 0.39
CA LYS A 14 11.37 23.27 0.76
C LYS A 14 10.59 23.81 -0.42
N ASP A 15 11.21 23.93 -1.59
CA ASP A 15 10.54 24.47 -2.78
C ASP A 15 9.55 23.45 -3.34
N LEU A 16 9.94 22.18 -3.40
CA LEU A 16 9.04 21.09 -3.77
C LEU A 16 7.88 20.95 -2.77
N VAL A 17 8.20 20.99 -1.48
CA VAL A 17 7.20 20.88 -0.40
C VAL A 17 6.16 21.99 -0.52
N LEU A 18 6.58 23.25 -0.72
CA LEU A 18 5.65 24.38 -0.87
C LEU A 18 4.71 24.15 -2.05
N LEU A 19 5.25 23.77 -3.20
CA LEU A 19 4.48 23.50 -4.41
C LEU A 19 3.47 22.36 -4.25
N VAL A 20 3.88 21.29 -3.57
CA VAL A 20 3.02 20.12 -3.29
C VAL A 20 1.97 20.46 -2.25
N GLN A 21 2.32 21.23 -1.22
CA GLN A 21 1.38 21.70 -0.20
C GLN A 21 0.27 22.53 -0.83
N ASP A 22 0.62 23.56 -1.62
CA ASP A 22 -0.36 24.41 -2.31
C ASP A 22 -1.30 23.58 -3.17
N LEU A 23 -0.76 22.63 -3.96
CA LEU A 23 -1.57 21.73 -4.77
C LEU A 23 -2.58 20.93 -3.94
N LEU A 24 -2.14 20.36 -2.83
CA LEU A 24 -3.00 19.52 -2.00
C LEU A 24 -4.06 20.33 -1.27
N GLU A 25 -3.70 21.50 -0.74
CA GLU A 25 -4.64 22.41 -0.07
C GLU A 25 -5.72 22.92 -1.04
N ASP A 26 -5.34 23.26 -2.28
CA ASP A 26 -6.27 23.63 -3.35
C ASP A 26 -7.23 22.51 -3.74
N ASN A 27 -6.80 21.26 -3.55
CA ASN A 27 -7.64 20.07 -3.77
C ASN A 27 -8.39 19.61 -2.51
N GLY A 28 -8.42 20.44 -1.46
CA GLY A 28 -9.25 20.24 -0.27
C GLY A 28 -8.65 19.35 0.80
N TYR A 29 -7.36 19.06 0.74
CA TYR A 29 -6.64 18.34 1.79
C TYR A 29 -6.25 19.27 2.96
N GLU A 30 -6.06 18.69 4.13
CA GLU A 30 -5.35 19.32 5.26
C GLU A 30 -3.92 18.80 5.22
N VAL A 31 -2.94 19.70 5.12
CA VAL A 31 -1.54 19.32 4.95
C VAL A 31 -0.72 19.68 6.17
N ASN A 32 0.15 18.79 6.59
CA ASN A 32 1.22 19.08 7.55
C ASN A 32 2.56 18.64 6.95
N VAL A 33 3.63 19.37 7.30
CA VAL A 33 4.94 19.22 6.67
C VAL A 33 6.01 18.99 7.72
N ALA A 34 6.93 18.08 7.48
CA ALA A 34 8.20 17.94 8.20
C ALA A 34 9.37 17.92 7.20
N HIS A 35 10.52 18.39 7.63
CA HIS A 35 11.73 18.45 6.79
C HIS A 35 12.83 17.49 7.27
N SER A 36 12.51 16.64 8.23
CA SER A 36 13.43 15.67 8.84
C SER A 36 12.63 14.56 9.51
N ILE A 37 13.31 13.47 9.85
CA ILE A 37 12.73 12.34 10.59
C ILE A 37 12.30 12.79 11.99
N ASP A 38 13.16 13.50 12.71
CA ASP A 38 12.84 14.02 14.05
C ASP A 38 11.63 14.94 14.02
N GLY A 39 11.55 15.86 13.05
CA GLY A 39 10.40 16.74 12.86
C GLY A 39 9.12 15.96 12.51
N ALA A 40 9.23 14.84 11.81
CA ALA A 40 8.11 13.97 11.53
C ALA A 40 7.59 13.28 12.79
N TYR A 41 8.46 12.74 13.65
CA TYR A 41 8.05 12.14 14.92
C TYR A 41 7.34 13.11 15.83
N GLU A 42 7.87 14.32 15.99
CA GLU A 42 7.25 15.37 16.81
C GLU A 42 5.80 15.63 16.35
N LYS A 43 5.59 15.78 15.04
CA LYS A 43 4.28 16.08 14.47
C LYS A 43 3.33 14.89 14.50
N LEU A 44 3.80 13.69 14.21
CA LEU A 44 2.99 12.47 14.21
C LEU A 44 2.43 12.12 15.60
N THR A 45 3.02 12.64 16.67
CA THR A 45 2.49 12.50 18.04
C THR A 45 1.08 13.08 18.15
N ASN A 46 0.79 14.21 17.51
CA ASN A 46 -0.48 14.94 17.59
C ASN A 46 -1.26 14.98 16.29
N TYR A 47 -0.64 14.64 15.17
CA TYR A 47 -1.24 14.66 13.83
C TYR A 47 -1.36 13.23 13.30
N LYS A 48 -2.59 12.80 13.04
CA LYS A 48 -2.88 11.50 12.45
C LYS A 48 -3.19 11.67 10.97
N PRO A 49 -2.21 11.51 10.08
CA PRO A 49 -2.44 11.63 8.63
C PRO A 49 -3.23 10.44 8.08
N ASP A 50 -3.97 10.67 7.01
CA ASP A 50 -4.60 9.64 6.19
C ASP A 50 -3.63 9.06 5.15
N VAL A 51 -2.57 9.80 4.81
CA VAL A 51 -1.48 9.34 3.92
C VAL A 51 -0.22 10.14 4.22
N ILE A 52 0.94 9.49 4.07
CA ILE A 52 2.27 10.11 4.19
C ILE A 52 2.95 10.10 2.82
N LEU A 53 3.40 11.27 2.36
CA LEU A 53 4.35 11.43 1.27
C LEU A 53 5.74 11.55 1.89
N LEU A 54 6.65 10.63 1.57
CA LEU A 54 7.91 10.47 2.27
C LEU A 54 9.10 10.44 1.31
N ASP A 55 10.04 11.38 1.45
CA ASP A 55 11.33 11.24 0.78
C ASP A 55 12.19 10.18 1.49
N ILE A 56 13.00 9.51 0.71
CA ILE A 56 13.96 8.53 1.20
C ILE A 56 15.20 9.21 1.79
N ASN A 57 15.67 10.29 1.17
CA ASN A 57 16.88 10.98 1.60
C ASN A 57 16.49 12.18 2.46
N LEU A 58 16.60 12.05 3.76
CA LEU A 58 16.36 13.12 4.71
C LEU A 58 17.67 13.51 5.39
N PRO A 59 17.80 14.74 5.92
CA PRO A 59 19.06 15.26 6.46
C PRO A 59 19.56 14.48 7.69
N ASP A 60 18.68 13.79 8.39
CA ASP A 60 18.91 13.09 9.64
C ASP A 60 18.80 11.55 9.53
N GLY A 61 18.56 11.01 8.30
CA GLY A 61 18.51 9.56 8.09
C GLY A 61 17.79 9.15 6.80
N LEU A 62 17.46 7.88 6.72
CA LEU A 62 16.72 7.34 5.58
C LEU A 62 15.23 7.24 5.91
N GLY A 63 14.38 7.73 5.01
CA GLY A 63 12.92 7.59 5.11
C GLY A 63 12.45 6.12 5.18
N PHE A 64 13.29 5.19 4.74
CA PHE A 64 13.07 3.76 4.92
C PHE A 64 12.97 3.36 6.39
N GLU A 65 13.86 3.87 7.24
CA GLU A 65 13.89 3.59 8.67
C GLU A 65 12.63 4.12 9.36
N LEU A 66 12.23 5.33 9.02
CA LEU A 66 10.97 5.91 9.48
C LEU A 66 9.76 5.06 9.06
N CYS A 67 9.74 4.56 7.82
CA CYS A 67 8.66 3.71 7.33
C CYS A 67 8.58 2.39 8.11
N GLU A 68 9.71 1.72 8.35
CA GLU A 68 9.78 0.50 9.16
C GLU A 68 9.23 0.71 10.58
N GLU A 69 9.60 1.81 11.22
CA GLU A 69 9.10 2.13 12.55
C GLU A 69 7.61 2.45 12.56
N LEU A 70 7.14 3.22 11.58
CA LEU A 70 5.72 3.50 11.42
C LEU A 70 4.91 2.20 11.25
N ARG A 71 5.42 1.22 10.53
CA ARG A 71 4.73 -0.06 10.30
C ARG A 71 4.58 -0.91 11.55
N ARG A 72 5.40 -0.70 12.60
CA ARG A 72 5.23 -1.37 13.90
C ARG A 72 4.01 -0.86 14.68
N ALA A 73 3.60 0.38 14.43
CA ALA A 73 2.56 1.06 15.21
C ALA A 73 1.35 1.54 14.37
N SER A 74 1.46 1.63 13.05
CA SER A 74 0.46 2.27 12.20
C SER A 74 0.33 1.59 10.85
N GLN A 75 -0.90 1.58 10.32
CA GLN A 75 -1.26 1.14 8.97
C GLN A 75 -1.47 2.33 8.00
N VAL A 76 -1.03 3.54 8.39
CA VAL A 76 -1.15 4.71 7.52
C VAL A 76 -0.42 4.45 6.19
N PRO A 77 -1.04 4.69 5.04
CA PRO A 77 -0.37 4.47 3.76
C PRO A 77 0.80 5.44 3.58
N VAL A 78 1.91 4.90 3.05
CA VAL A 78 3.15 5.65 2.76
C VAL A 78 3.41 5.59 1.26
N LEU A 79 3.46 6.75 0.62
CA LEU A 79 3.90 6.95 -0.75
C LEU A 79 5.32 7.50 -0.73
N PHE A 80 6.30 6.74 -1.20
CA PHE A 80 7.66 7.24 -1.33
C PHE A 80 7.78 8.17 -2.54
N ALA A 81 8.44 9.33 -2.35
CA ALA A 81 8.79 10.27 -3.40
C ALA A 81 10.30 10.50 -3.39
N SER A 82 11.05 9.95 -4.33
CA SER A 82 12.51 10.01 -4.28
C SER A 82 13.19 10.11 -5.64
N ALA A 83 14.38 10.73 -5.65
CA ALA A 83 15.27 10.75 -6.81
C ALA A 83 15.97 9.39 -7.04
N ARG A 84 15.87 8.45 -6.11
CA ARG A 84 16.37 7.10 -6.30
C ARG A 84 15.43 6.34 -7.24
N THR A 85 15.93 5.96 -8.40
CA THR A 85 15.11 5.33 -9.45
C THR A 85 15.50 3.88 -9.71
N SER A 86 16.53 3.34 -9.00
CA SER A 86 16.94 1.96 -9.19
C SER A 86 15.83 0.98 -8.81
N GLU A 87 15.77 -0.15 -9.51
CA GLU A 87 14.81 -1.22 -9.16
C GLU A 87 15.01 -1.70 -7.72
N ASP A 88 16.26 -1.79 -7.26
CA ASP A 88 16.60 -2.22 -5.92
C ASP A 88 16.04 -1.26 -4.85
N ASP A 89 16.12 0.06 -5.06
CA ASP A 89 15.58 1.05 -4.14
C ASP A 89 14.04 1.01 -4.09
N LYS A 90 13.40 0.84 -5.25
CA LYS A 90 11.94 0.68 -5.33
C LYS A 90 11.48 -0.61 -4.64
N VAL A 91 12.15 -1.72 -4.92
CA VAL A 91 11.88 -3.01 -4.26
C VAL A 91 12.07 -2.87 -2.76
N LYS A 92 13.18 -2.27 -2.31
CA LYS A 92 13.45 -2.03 -0.89
C LYS A 92 12.36 -1.18 -0.25
N GLY A 93 11.97 -0.06 -0.88
CA GLY A 93 10.91 0.82 -0.35
C GLY A 93 9.58 0.10 -0.15
N LEU A 94 9.25 -0.78 -1.08
CA LEU A 94 8.07 -1.62 -0.98
C LEU A 94 8.24 -2.75 0.05
N ASP A 95 9.41 -3.39 0.10
CA ASP A 95 9.75 -4.48 1.04
C ASP A 95 9.58 -4.06 2.50
N ILE A 96 9.91 -2.83 2.83
CA ILE A 96 9.71 -2.26 4.18
C ILE A 96 8.30 -1.77 4.45
N GLY A 97 7.37 -1.94 3.50
CA GLY A 97 5.94 -1.67 3.68
C GLY A 97 5.44 -0.35 3.09
N GLY A 98 6.16 0.26 2.14
CA GLY A 98 5.61 1.34 1.30
C GLY A 98 4.43 0.86 0.46
N ASP A 99 3.44 1.70 0.26
CA ASP A 99 2.23 1.35 -0.50
C ASP A 99 2.35 1.70 -1.98
N ASP A 100 3.14 2.70 -2.30
CA ASP A 100 3.43 3.13 -3.67
C ASP A 100 4.75 3.92 -3.71
N TYR A 101 5.26 4.18 -4.91
CA TYR A 101 6.51 4.87 -5.15
C TYR A 101 6.37 5.83 -6.34
N ILE A 102 6.87 7.06 -6.21
CA ILE A 102 6.94 8.04 -7.29
C ILE A 102 8.38 8.55 -7.45
N ALA A 103 8.91 8.48 -8.67
CA ALA A 103 10.25 8.96 -8.96
C ALA A 103 10.27 10.48 -9.13
N LYS A 104 11.24 11.17 -8.50
CA LYS A 104 11.53 12.59 -8.77
C LYS A 104 12.42 12.70 -10.01
N PRO A 105 12.16 13.67 -10.93
CA PRO A 105 11.05 14.63 -10.91
C PRO A 105 9.72 14.01 -11.37
N PHE A 106 8.62 14.36 -10.72
CA PHE A 106 7.28 13.92 -11.05
C PHE A 106 6.36 15.08 -11.44
N SER A 107 5.28 14.79 -12.16
CA SER A 107 4.25 15.80 -12.40
C SER A 107 3.30 15.91 -11.20
N LEU A 108 2.85 17.13 -10.90
CA LEU A 108 1.87 17.37 -9.83
C LEU A 108 0.56 16.60 -10.04
N LYS A 109 0.16 16.43 -11.31
CA LYS A 109 -1.02 15.65 -11.68
C LYS A 109 -0.85 14.16 -11.36
N GLU A 110 0.33 13.61 -11.60
CA GLU A 110 0.66 12.22 -11.27
C GLU A 110 0.61 12.01 -9.75
N LEU A 111 1.30 12.88 -8.99
CA LEU A 111 1.31 12.82 -7.52
C LEU A 111 -0.12 12.83 -6.96
N LEU A 112 -0.95 13.78 -7.39
CA LEU A 112 -2.33 13.91 -6.94
C LEU A 112 -3.15 12.65 -7.29
N SER A 113 -2.96 12.08 -8.47
CA SER A 113 -3.62 10.85 -8.91
C SER A 113 -3.24 9.66 -8.03
N ARG A 114 -1.96 9.54 -7.67
CA ARG A 114 -1.46 8.47 -6.77
C ARG A 114 -2.01 8.61 -5.35
N ILE A 115 -1.96 9.82 -4.77
CA ILE A 115 -2.54 10.11 -3.45
C ILE A 115 -4.03 9.78 -3.45
N ASN A 116 -4.79 10.26 -4.44
CA ASN A 116 -6.21 9.96 -4.56
C ASN A 116 -6.49 8.46 -4.68
N SER A 117 -5.66 7.74 -5.43
CA SER A 117 -5.77 6.30 -5.61
C SER A 117 -5.57 5.55 -4.29
N VAL A 118 -4.50 5.91 -3.56
CA VAL A 118 -4.20 5.35 -2.25
C VAL A 118 -5.34 5.62 -1.27
N LEU A 119 -5.78 6.88 -1.13
CA LEU A 119 -6.86 7.28 -0.23
C LEU A 119 -8.21 6.62 -0.58
N ARG A 120 -8.55 6.52 -1.86
CA ARG A 120 -9.77 5.84 -2.30
C ARG A 120 -9.77 4.37 -1.90
N ARG A 121 -8.65 3.69 -2.02
CA ARG A 121 -8.52 2.28 -1.66
C ARG A 121 -8.58 2.09 -0.15
N THR A 122 -7.89 2.94 0.60
CA THR A 122 -7.82 2.85 2.06
C THR A 122 -9.14 3.24 2.72
N TYR A 123 -9.83 4.27 2.19
CA TYR A 123 -10.98 4.89 2.86
C TYR A 123 -12.24 4.96 2.00
N GLY A 124 -12.17 4.63 0.70
CA GLY A 124 -13.26 4.85 -0.26
C GLY A 124 -14.39 3.81 -0.29
N SER A 125 -14.22 2.68 0.36
CA SER A 125 -15.21 1.59 0.33
C SER A 125 -16.19 1.67 1.48
N LYS A 126 -17.13 2.61 1.44
CA LYS A 126 -18.35 2.55 2.26
C LYS A 126 -19.42 1.67 1.57
N LYS A 127 -19.16 0.37 1.41
CA LYS A 127 -20.23 -0.61 1.33
C LYS A 127 -20.18 -1.45 2.61
N PRO A 128 -21.25 -1.56 3.38
CA PRO A 128 -21.32 -2.50 4.50
C PRO A 128 -21.41 -3.91 3.90
N MET A 129 -20.28 -4.49 3.59
CA MET A 129 -20.18 -5.90 3.26
C MET A 129 -19.63 -6.62 4.48
N GLY A 130 -20.39 -7.62 4.95
CA GLY A 130 -20.04 -8.41 6.12
C GLY A 130 -18.68 -9.10 6.02
N GLN A 131 -18.29 -9.76 7.09
CA GLN A 131 -17.06 -10.56 7.14
C GLN A 131 -17.13 -11.68 6.10
N ILE A 132 -16.06 -11.84 5.35
CA ILE A 132 -15.87 -12.94 4.41
C ILE A 132 -14.98 -13.97 5.10
N LYS A 133 -15.39 -15.23 5.05
CA LYS A 133 -14.57 -16.36 5.49
C LYS A 133 -14.23 -17.21 4.27
N VAL A 134 -12.94 -17.45 4.06
CA VAL A 134 -12.43 -18.27 2.97
C VAL A 134 -11.37 -19.25 3.47
N ALA A 135 -11.39 -20.46 2.96
CA ALA A 135 -10.33 -21.41 3.19
C ALA A 135 -9.17 -21.14 2.20
N ALA A 136 -7.99 -20.89 2.74
CA ALA A 136 -6.77 -20.66 1.97
C ALA A 136 -5.83 -21.89 1.98
N GLY A 137 -6.21 -22.93 2.69
CA GLY A 137 -5.49 -24.19 2.80
C GLY A 137 -6.23 -25.15 3.72
N PRO A 138 -5.71 -26.39 3.91
CA PRO A 138 -6.38 -27.41 4.71
C PRO A 138 -6.64 -26.94 6.16
N ASP A 139 -5.70 -26.22 6.74
CA ASP A 139 -5.78 -25.70 8.12
C ASP A 139 -5.73 -24.17 8.19
N ILE A 140 -6.00 -23.49 7.08
CA ILE A 140 -5.92 -22.01 7.00
C ILE A 140 -7.29 -21.44 6.65
N MET A 141 -7.91 -20.79 7.64
CA MET A 141 -9.11 -20.00 7.47
C MET A 141 -8.80 -18.51 7.54
N LEU A 142 -9.12 -17.79 6.49
CA LEU A 142 -9.05 -16.34 6.49
C LEU A 142 -10.43 -15.75 6.82
N THR A 143 -10.45 -14.83 7.77
CA THR A 143 -11.62 -13.98 8.07
C THR A 143 -11.28 -12.55 7.70
N ILE A 144 -11.94 -12.01 6.68
CA ILE A 144 -11.69 -10.69 6.12
C ILE A 144 -12.84 -9.77 6.50
N ASP A 145 -12.55 -8.71 7.24
CA ASP A 145 -13.49 -7.63 7.52
C ASP A 145 -13.22 -6.46 6.57
N ARG A 146 -14.13 -6.27 5.61
CA ARG A 146 -13.97 -5.22 4.60
C ARG A 146 -14.16 -3.82 5.18
N ALA A 147 -15.01 -3.67 6.20
CA ALA A 147 -15.30 -2.38 6.80
C ALA A 147 -14.13 -1.88 7.65
N CYS A 148 -13.52 -2.78 8.43
CA CYS A 148 -12.38 -2.48 9.26
C CYS A 148 -11.03 -2.67 8.54
N ARG A 149 -11.04 -3.16 7.29
CA ARG A 149 -9.84 -3.50 6.51
C ARG A 149 -8.89 -4.41 7.28
N THR A 150 -9.43 -5.40 7.96
CA THR A 150 -8.63 -6.36 8.74
C THR A 150 -8.76 -7.77 8.21
N VAL A 151 -7.68 -8.54 8.32
CA VAL A 151 -7.64 -9.95 7.97
C VAL A 151 -7.14 -10.74 9.15
N LYS A 152 -7.80 -11.84 9.45
CA LYS A 152 -7.34 -12.82 10.43
C LYS A 152 -7.03 -14.14 9.74
N ARG A 153 -5.95 -14.78 10.15
CA ARG A 153 -5.61 -16.15 9.80
C ARG A 153 -5.80 -17.01 11.05
N ASN A 154 -6.75 -17.93 11.03
CA ASN A 154 -7.07 -18.78 12.18
C ASN A 154 -7.23 -17.95 13.48
N ASP A 155 -8.04 -16.87 13.43
CA ASP A 155 -8.29 -15.92 14.51
C ASP A 155 -7.11 -15.00 14.90
N SER A 156 -5.90 -15.23 14.40
CA SER A 156 -4.76 -14.34 14.58
C SER A 156 -4.80 -13.19 13.58
N LEU A 157 -4.71 -11.94 14.07
CA LEU A 157 -4.71 -10.76 13.22
C LEU A 157 -3.45 -10.73 12.34
N LEU A 158 -3.63 -10.57 11.03
CA LEU A 158 -2.55 -10.34 10.08
C LEU A 158 -2.29 -8.84 9.92
N CYS A 159 -1.03 -8.46 9.98
CA CYS A 159 -0.60 -7.10 9.66
C CYS A 159 -0.39 -6.99 8.15
N LEU A 160 -1.41 -6.49 7.44
CA LEU A 160 -1.34 -6.20 6.01
C LEU A 160 -1.24 -4.69 5.80
N SER A 161 -0.39 -4.27 4.86
CA SER A 161 -0.43 -2.89 4.38
C SER A 161 -1.73 -2.64 3.62
N PRO A 162 -2.14 -1.36 3.44
CA PRO A 162 -3.34 -1.05 2.66
C PRO A 162 -3.33 -1.66 1.26
N LYS A 163 -2.16 -1.71 0.61
CA LYS A 163 -2.01 -2.26 -0.73
C LYS A 163 -2.10 -3.80 -0.76
N GLU A 164 -1.53 -4.47 0.24
CA GLU A 164 -1.67 -5.93 0.37
C GLU A 164 -3.13 -6.32 0.61
N PHE A 165 -3.86 -5.52 1.41
CA PHE A 165 -5.28 -5.75 1.64
C PHE A 165 -6.10 -5.58 0.35
N ASP A 166 -5.85 -4.52 -0.43
CA ASP A 166 -6.53 -4.29 -1.71
C ASP A 166 -6.25 -5.40 -2.71
N LEU A 167 -4.98 -5.82 -2.82
CA LEU A 167 -4.58 -6.92 -3.69
C LEU A 167 -5.23 -8.23 -3.27
N LEU A 168 -5.26 -8.54 -1.97
CA LEU A 168 -5.95 -9.72 -1.45
C LEU A 168 -7.44 -9.71 -1.83
N LEU A 169 -8.13 -8.59 -1.60
CA LEU A 169 -9.55 -8.47 -1.95
C LEU A 169 -9.79 -8.62 -3.44
N TYR A 170 -9.00 -7.95 -4.27
CA TYR A 170 -9.12 -8.04 -5.72
C TYR A 170 -8.93 -9.48 -6.22
N MET A 171 -7.90 -10.17 -5.72
CA MET A 171 -7.64 -11.56 -6.08
C MET A 171 -8.76 -12.51 -5.61
N LEU A 172 -9.36 -12.23 -4.44
CA LEU A 172 -10.51 -13.00 -3.92
C LEU A 172 -11.79 -12.76 -4.73
N GLU A 173 -12.03 -11.54 -5.17
CA GLU A 173 -13.19 -11.22 -6.01
C GLU A 173 -13.11 -11.89 -7.38
N HIS A 174 -11.90 -12.22 -7.83
CA HIS A 174 -11.61 -12.90 -9.10
C HIS A 174 -11.01 -14.31 -8.86
N HIS A 175 -11.38 -14.96 -7.74
CA HIS A 175 -10.84 -16.29 -7.45
C HIS A 175 -11.13 -17.30 -8.58
N ASP A 176 -10.27 -18.30 -8.69
CA ASP A 176 -10.32 -19.35 -9.71
C ASP A 176 -10.17 -18.83 -11.16
N VAL A 177 -9.77 -17.55 -11.34
CA VAL A 177 -9.49 -16.94 -12.65
C VAL A 177 -8.01 -16.55 -12.73
N ALA A 178 -7.35 -16.93 -13.82
CA ALA A 178 -5.99 -16.47 -14.11
C ALA A 178 -6.03 -15.02 -14.59
N LEU A 179 -5.40 -14.13 -13.82
CA LEU A 179 -5.34 -12.68 -14.09
C LEU A 179 -3.96 -12.34 -14.64
N THR A 180 -3.92 -11.49 -15.67
CA THR A 180 -2.64 -10.96 -16.16
C THR A 180 -2.07 -9.97 -15.17
N LYS A 181 -0.73 -9.82 -15.16
CA LYS A 181 -0.06 -8.84 -14.32
C LYS A 181 -0.57 -7.42 -14.57
N GLU A 182 -0.82 -7.08 -15.83
CA GLU A 182 -1.33 -5.78 -16.26
C GLU A 182 -2.74 -5.52 -15.73
N GLN A 183 -3.65 -6.51 -15.80
CA GLN A 183 -4.98 -6.40 -15.21
C GLN A 183 -4.90 -6.11 -13.71
N ILE A 184 -4.12 -6.91 -12.97
CA ILE A 184 -3.96 -6.73 -11.53
C ILE A 184 -3.38 -5.34 -11.21
N ILE A 185 -2.35 -4.90 -11.94
CA ILE A 185 -1.73 -3.59 -11.74
C ILE A 185 -2.74 -2.48 -12.02
N ASN A 186 -3.42 -2.52 -13.15
CA ASN A 186 -4.39 -1.50 -13.53
C ASN A 186 -5.54 -1.37 -12.53
N ASP A 187 -6.06 -2.49 -12.06
CA ASP A 187 -7.24 -2.49 -11.19
C ASP A 187 -6.87 -2.21 -9.73
N VAL A 188 -5.71 -2.69 -9.25
CA VAL A 188 -5.26 -2.48 -7.87
C VAL A 188 -4.49 -1.18 -7.70
N TRP A 189 -3.68 -0.74 -8.68
CA TRP A 189 -2.88 0.49 -8.60
C TRP A 189 -3.47 1.65 -9.41
N GLY A 190 -4.29 1.36 -10.42
CA GLY A 190 -4.95 2.31 -11.31
C GLY A 190 -4.36 2.33 -12.72
N ALA A 191 -5.22 2.54 -13.72
CA ALA A 191 -4.89 2.41 -15.14
C ALA A 191 -3.82 3.37 -15.69
N PHE A 192 -3.45 4.41 -14.92
CA PHE A 192 -2.40 5.38 -15.29
C PHE A 192 -1.20 5.31 -14.34
N CYS A 193 -1.06 4.21 -13.60
CA CYS A 193 0.02 4.00 -12.68
C CYS A 193 1.17 3.31 -13.42
N GLU A 194 2.32 3.96 -13.56
CA GLU A 194 3.54 3.33 -14.05
C GLU A 194 4.14 2.43 -12.95
N VAL A 195 3.34 1.46 -12.51
CA VAL A 195 3.81 0.45 -11.56
C VAL A 195 4.41 -0.69 -12.35
N GLU A 196 5.66 -0.98 -12.08
CA GLU A 196 6.38 -2.09 -12.72
C GLU A 196 5.83 -3.46 -12.24
N GLN A 197 5.99 -4.47 -13.08
CA GLN A 197 5.57 -5.84 -12.76
C GLN A 197 6.32 -6.41 -11.54
N THR A 198 7.51 -5.90 -11.25
CA THR A 198 8.32 -6.20 -10.06
C THR A 198 7.61 -5.83 -8.77
N THR A 199 6.93 -4.69 -8.72
CA THR A 199 6.14 -4.25 -7.57
C THR A 199 5.01 -5.24 -7.23
N LEU A 200 4.28 -5.71 -8.24
CA LEU A 200 3.25 -6.73 -8.03
C LEU A 200 3.85 -8.03 -7.49
N ALA A 201 4.99 -8.46 -8.04
CA ALA A 201 5.63 -9.70 -7.59
C ALA A 201 6.05 -9.64 -6.11
N VAL A 202 6.53 -8.49 -5.66
CA VAL A 202 6.87 -8.23 -4.26
C VAL A 202 5.63 -8.34 -3.35
N HIS A 203 4.53 -7.69 -3.70
CA HIS A 203 3.30 -7.76 -2.90
C HIS A 203 2.69 -9.17 -2.86
N ILE A 204 2.74 -9.91 -3.97
CA ILE A 204 2.34 -11.32 -4.00
C ILE A 204 3.24 -12.17 -3.08
N ARG A 205 4.56 -11.92 -3.09
CA ARG A 205 5.49 -12.62 -2.18
C ARG A 205 5.11 -12.38 -0.72
N TRP A 206 4.86 -11.13 -0.32
CA TRP A 206 4.49 -10.81 1.06
C TRP A 206 3.14 -11.40 1.47
N LEU A 207 2.15 -11.39 0.59
CA LEU A 207 0.89 -12.06 0.86
C LEU A 207 1.09 -13.57 1.07
N ARG A 208 1.96 -14.19 0.27
CA ARG A 208 2.32 -15.60 0.46
C ARG A 208 3.00 -15.84 1.81
N GLU A 209 3.97 -15.02 2.18
CA GLU A 209 4.68 -15.12 3.46
C GLU A 209 3.74 -15.01 4.67
N LYS A 210 2.66 -14.22 4.55
CA LYS A 210 1.69 -14.00 5.63
C LYS A 210 0.55 -15.03 5.64
N ILE A 211 0.14 -15.53 4.48
CA ILE A 211 -1.08 -16.34 4.32
C ILE A 211 -0.78 -17.82 4.09
N GLU A 212 0.19 -18.14 3.23
CA GLU A 212 0.47 -19.54 2.88
C GLU A 212 1.13 -20.33 4.02
N GLU A 213 0.94 -21.61 4.03
CA GLU A 213 1.71 -22.51 4.90
C GLU A 213 3.17 -22.62 4.41
N ASN A 214 3.34 -22.72 3.09
CA ASN A 214 4.64 -22.74 2.44
C ASN A 214 4.67 -21.72 1.30
N PRO A 215 5.27 -20.51 1.51
CA PRO A 215 5.34 -19.46 0.50
C PRO A 215 6.04 -19.87 -0.80
N SER A 216 6.96 -20.86 -0.74
CA SER A 216 7.68 -21.39 -1.92
C SER A 216 6.86 -22.40 -2.73
N LYS A 217 5.80 -22.95 -2.13
CA LYS A 217 4.85 -23.85 -2.80
C LYS A 217 3.42 -23.36 -2.55
N PRO A 218 3.05 -22.19 -3.06
CA PRO A 218 1.78 -21.57 -2.74
C PRO A 218 0.61 -22.38 -3.31
N SER A 219 -0.40 -22.58 -2.49
CA SER A 219 -1.66 -23.24 -2.86
C SER A 219 -2.78 -22.25 -3.12
N PHE A 220 -2.77 -21.11 -2.44
CA PHE A 220 -3.79 -20.06 -2.51
C PHE A 220 -3.47 -18.99 -3.56
N PHE A 221 -2.25 -18.41 -3.53
CA PHE A 221 -1.78 -17.47 -4.56
C PHE A 221 -0.88 -18.17 -5.56
N LYS A 222 -1.44 -18.77 -6.59
CA LYS A 222 -0.69 -19.52 -7.62
C LYS A 222 -0.08 -18.60 -8.67
N THR A 223 1.11 -18.94 -9.15
CA THR A 223 1.69 -18.34 -10.35
C THR A 223 1.20 -19.11 -11.56
N VAL A 224 0.60 -18.42 -12.51
CA VAL A 224 0.22 -18.95 -13.81
C VAL A 224 1.27 -18.53 -14.82
N TRP A 225 2.18 -19.44 -15.17
CA TRP A 225 3.33 -19.15 -16.03
C TRP A 225 2.88 -18.60 -17.40
N GLY A 226 3.53 -17.52 -17.84
CA GLY A 226 3.20 -16.84 -19.09
C GLY A 226 1.96 -15.94 -19.02
N VAL A 227 1.19 -15.93 -17.90
CA VAL A 227 0.00 -15.10 -17.71
C VAL A 227 0.18 -14.13 -16.55
N GLY A 228 0.27 -14.62 -15.32
CA GLY A 228 0.32 -13.80 -14.13
C GLY A 228 0.02 -14.60 -12.87
N TYR A 229 -1.08 -14.24 -12.17
CA TYR A 229 -1.43 -14.86 -10.89
C TYR A 229 -2.90 -15.27 -10.82
N MET A 230 -3.19 -16.23 -9.94
CA MET A 230 -4.54 -16.71 -9.66
C MET A 230 -4.69 -16.96 -8.16
N CYS A 231 -5.81 -16.57 -7.59
CA CYS A 231 -6.22 -16.96 -6.26
C CYS A 231 -7.12 -18.20 -6.38
N GLU A 232 -6.75 -19.30 -5.74
CA GLU A 232 -7.55 -20.53 -5.75
C GLU A 232 -8.05 -20.84 -4.35
N LEU A 233 -9.36 -20.96 -4.20
CA LEU A 233 -9.96 -21.28 -2.91
C LEU A 233 -9.78 -22.77 -2.61
N TRP A 234 -9.42 -23.05 -1.35
CA TRP A 234 -9.32 -24.43 -0.91
C TRP A 234 -10.71 -25.09 -0.87
N LYS A 235 -10.87 -26.21 -1.58
CA LYS A 235 -12.09 -27.02 -1.57
C LYS A 235 -11.82 -28.26 -0.71
N ASN A 236 -12.62 -28.45 0.31
CA ASN A 236 -12.64 -29.75 1.01
C ASN A 236 -13.30 -30.76 0.09
N ASP A 237 -12.54 -31.71 -0.40
CA ASP A 237 -13.09 -32.92 -1.07
C ASP A 237 -13.82 -33.80 -0.08
#